data_08536164f46cefb2363b61410c1f208d
#
_entry.id   08536164f46cefb2363b61410c1f208d
#
_cell.length_a   1.000
_cell.length_b   1.000
_cell.length_c   1.000
_cell.angle_alpha   90.00
_cell.angle_beta   90.00
_cell.angle_gamma   90.00
#
_symmetry.space_group_name_H-M   'P 1'
#
loop_
_entity.id
_entity.type
_entity.pdbx_description
1 polymer ?
#
loop_
_entity_poly.entity_id
_entity_poly.type
_entity_poly.pdbx_seq_one_letter_code
_entity_poly.pdbx_strand_id
1 'polypeptide(L)'
;MVRDPEALKAGKALFAGACSACHGVKGEGGHGPNLTESHEVRRASEEDLFRSIRKGVAGTDMPPFKNPAAQIWQLIAFVRSLSAPAVESDSIGDVRAGREIFFGVGGCSNCHMIRGQGGFPGPDLSDIGAARTLEQLRKALLTPNARPKADFRPVAAILRDGGEIRGVARSSTNYSLGILDARGQLHLLSMDQVQKVTFGAKSLMPDDYSRRLTSQEIENLLAFLSRQSINRRTTE
;
A
#
# COMPACT_ATOMS: atom_id res chain seq x y z
N MET A 1 -23.66 3.43 -7.79
CA MET A 1 -23.27 2.16 -8.46
C MET A 1 -21.97 1.55 -7.91
N VAL A 2 -20.93 2.32 -7.62
CA VAL A 2 -19.62 1.79 -7.17
C VAL A 2 -19.67 1.03 -5.84
N ARG A 3 -20.71 1.19 -5.04
CA ARG A 3 -20.90 0.50 -3.74
C ARG A 3 -22.06 -0.51 -3.71
N ASP A 4 -22.65 -0.80 -4.85
CA ASP A 4 -23.69 -1.82 -4.96
C ASP A 4 -23.04 -3.22 -4.96
N PRO A 5 -23.28 -4.05 -3.93
CA PRO A 5 -22.66 -5.37 -3.81
C PRO A 5 -22.95 -6.29 -5.00
N GLU A 6 -24.15 -6.22 -5.56
CA GLU A 6 -24.53 -7.05 -6.71
C GLU A 6 -23.81 -6.58 -7.97
N ALA A 7 -23.68 -5.26 -8.19
CA ALA A 7 -22.91 -4.72 -9.30
C ALA A 7 -21.41 -5.08 -9.19
N LEU A 8 -20.85 -5.04 -7.98
CA LEU A 8 -19.46 -5.45 -7.71
C LEU A 8 -19.25 -6.93 -7.99
N LYS A 9 -20.15 -7.79 -7.54
CA LYS A 9 -20.09 -9.24 -7.75
C LYS A 9 -20.20 -9.58 -9.25
N ALA A 10 -21.14 -8.98 -9.95
CA ALA A 10 -21.31 -9.16 -11.40
C ALA A 10 -20.10 -8.64 -12.17
N GLY A 11 -19.60 -7.44 -11.83
CA GLY A 11 -18.39 -6.87 -12.41
C GLY A 11 -17.15 -7.71 -12.21
N LYS A 12 -16.98 -8.32 -11.03
CA LYS A 12 -15.91 -9.27 -10.73
C LYS A 12 -15.96 -10.51 -11.61
N ALA A 13 -17.15 -11.07 -11.81
CA ALA A 13 -17.33 -12.24 -12.68
C ALA A 13 -17.01 -11.91 -14.15
N LEU A 14 -17.47 -10.75 -14.66
CA LEU A 14 -17.16 -10.27 -16.00
C LEU A 14 -15.65 -10.02 -16.16
N PHE A 15 -15.01 -9.41 -15.17
CA PHE A 15 -13.58 -9.16 -15.16
C PHE A 15 -12.77 -10.44 -15.23
N ALA A 16 -13.13 -11.44 -14.43
CA ALA A 16 -12.46 -12.73 -14.40
C ALA A 16 -12.51 -13.44 -15.77
N GLY A 17 -13.64 -13.32 -16.49
CA GLY A 17 -13.82 -13.97 -17.78
C GLY A 17 -13.22 -13.23 -18.98
N ALA A 18 -13.13 -11.90 -18.94
CA ALA A 18 -12.79 -11.11 -20.11
C ALA A 18 -11.53 -10.24 -19.97
N CYS A 19 -11.13 -9.89 -18.74
CA CYS A 19 -10.09 -8.89 -18.50
C CYS A 19 -8.84 -9.47 -17.80
N SER A 20 -9.03 -10.52 -16.97
CA SER A 20 -8.00 -11.05 -16.10
C SER A 20 -6.80 -11.64 -16.83
N ALA A 21 -6.97 -12.14 -18.04
CA ALA A 21 -5.89 -12.69 -18.87
C ALA A 21 -4.79 -11.64 -19.16
N CYS A 22 -5.17 -10.37 -19.31
CA CYS A 22 -4.23 -9.29 -19.58
C CYS A 22 -3.92 -8.48 -18.32
N HIS A 23 -4.93 -8.20 -17.47
CA HIS A 23 -4.77 -7.31 -16.32
C HIS A 23 -4.46 -8.03 -15.01
N GLY A 24 -4.34 -9.36 -15.01
CA GLY A 24 -4.16 -10.17 -13.81
C GLY A 24 -5.48 -10.44 -13.09
N VAL A 25 -5.55 -11.55 -12.32
CA VAL A 25 -6.79 -12.01 -11.65
C VAL A 25 -7.31 -11.01 -10.61
N LYS A 26 -6.40 -10.27 -9.99
CA LYS A 26 -6.70 -9.20 -9.02
C LYS A 26 -6.48 -7.79 -9.59
N GLY A 27 -6.30 -7.65 -10.88
CA GLY A 27 -5.99 -6.38 -11.52
C GLY A 27 -4.54 -5.92 -11.34
N GLU A 28 -3.65 -6.81 -10.92
CA GLU A 28 -2.24 -6.53 -10.62
C GLU A 28 -1.37 -6.28 -11.85
N GLY A 29 -1.95 -6.42 -13.04
CA GLY A 29 -1.24 -6.25 -14.30
C GLY A 29 -0.71 -7.59 -14.84
N GLY A 30 -0.11 -7.52 -16.02
CA GLY A 30 0.46 -8.62 -16.76
C GLY A 30 0.84 -8.10 -18.14
N HIS A 31 0.19 -8.59 -19.19
CA HIS A 31 0.30 -8.03 -20.52
C HIS A 31 -0.33 -6.62 -20.59
N GLY A 32 -1.46 -6.42 -19.88
CA GLY A 32 -2.09 -5.12 -19.67
C GLY A 32 -1.57 -4.41 -18.40
N PRO A 33 -1.87 -3.10 -18.24
CA PRO A 33 -1.42 -2.33 -17.08
C PRO A 33 -2.02 -2.83 -15.77
N ASN A 34 -1.30 -2.57 -14.67
CA ASN A 34 -1.77 -2.79 -13.31
C ASN A 34 -2.88 -1.79 -12.96
N LEU A 35 -4.10 -2.27 -12.76
CA LEU A 35 -5.27 -1.45 -12.47
C LEU A 35 -5.40 -1.05 -10.98
N THR A 36 -4.68 -1.75 -10.09
CA THR A 36 -4.73 -1.49 -8.64
C THR A 36 -3.87 -0.30 -8.24
N GLU A 37 -2.80 -0.02 -8.99
CA GLU A 37 -1.81 1.03 -8.72
C GLU A 37 -1.82 2.14 -9.78
N SER A 38 -2.55 1.97 -10.90
CA SER A 38 -2.56 2.93 -12.00
C SER A 38 -3.13 4.28 -11.57
N HIS A 39 -2.30 5.30 -11.68
CA HIS A 39 -2.67 6.68 -11.45
C HIS A 39 -3.69 7.18 -12.49
N GLU A 40 -3.59 6.68 -13.73
CA GLU A 40 -4.50 7.01 -14.81
C GLU A 40 -5.90 6.46 -14.54
N VAL A 41 -6.01 5.18 -14.13
CA VAL A 41 -7.29 4.57 -13.75
C VAL A 41 -7.94 5.32 -12.59
N ARG A 42 -7.17 5.74 -11.58
CA ARG A 42 -7.71 6.48 -10.43
C ARG A 42 -8.24 7.87 -10.80
N ARG A 43 -7.59 8.55 -11.76
CA ARG A 43 -7.96 9.90 -12.21
C ARG A 43 -9.01 9.94 -13.31
N ALA A 44 -9.14 8.86 -14.10
CA ALA A 44 -10.12 8.80 -15.16
C ALA A 44 -11.54 9.00 -14.62
N SER A 45 -12.41 9.70 -15.33
CA SER A 45 -13.84 9.72 -15.01
C SER A 45 -14.48 8.35 -15.28
N GLU A 46 -15.69 8.12 -14.77
CA GLU A 46 -16.42 6.88 -15.07
C GLU A 46 -16.75 6.80 -16.58
N GLU A 47 -17.02 7.93 -17.21
CA GLU A 47 -17.25 8.04 -18.64
C GLU A 47 -16.01 7.73 -19.47
N ASP A 48 -14.82 8.13 -19.00
CA ASP A 48 -13.55 7.80 -19.68
C ASP A 48 -13.27 6.30 -19.58
N LEU A 49 -13.47 5.69 -18.40
CA LEU A 49 -13.38 4.25 -18.23
C LEU A 49 -14.40 3.51 -19.10
N PHE A 50 -15.65 4.00 -19.15
CA PHE A 50 -16.69 3.44 -20.02
C PHE A 50 -16.25 3.46 -21.48
N ARG A 51 -15.73 4.60 -21.94
CA ARG A 51 -15.27 4.78 -23.32
C ARG A 51 -14.10 3.84 -23.63
N SER A 52 -13.12 3.75 -22.72
CA SER A 52 -11.96 2.90 -22.89
C SER A 52 -12.35 1.41 -22.95
N ILE A 53 -13.25 0.97 -22.09
CA ILE A 53 -13.73 -0.42 -22.10
C ILE A 53 -14.58 -0.68 -23.34
N ARG A 54 -15.49 0.23 -23.68
CA ARG A 54 -16.42 0.07 -24.81
C ARG A 54 -15.72 0.04 -26.16
N LYS A 55 -14.73 0.92 -26.36
CA LYS A 55 -14.06 1.11 -27.66
C LYS A 55 -12.70 0.42 -27.77
N GLY A 56 -12.18 -0.09 -26.63
CA GLY A 56 -10.77 -0.43 -26.53
C GLY A 56 -9.88 0.82 -26.45
N VAL A 57 -8.58 0.63 -26.44
CA VAL A 57 -7.59 1.73 -26.42
C VAL A 57 -6.77 1.67 -27.71
N ALA A 58 -6.94 2.66 -28.56
CA ALA A 58 -6.26 2.72 -29.85
C ALA A 58 -4.74 2.69 -29.69
N GLY A 59 -4.06 1.91 -30.54
CA GLY A 59 -2.60 1.75 -30.48
C GLY A 59 -2.12 0.79 -29.40
N THR A 60 -3.02 0.07 -28.73
CA THR A 60 -2.71 -0.95 -27.72
C THR A 60 -3.44 -2.26 -28.01
N ASP A 61 -3.08 -3.32 -27.28
CA ASP A 61 -3.75 -4.64 -27.38
C ASP A 61 -5.07 -4.71 -26.61
N MET A 62 -5.56 -3.63 -26.02
CA MET A 62 -6.84 -3.62 -25.33
C MET A 62 -8.01 -3.58 -26.34
N PRO A 63 -8.76 -4.69 -26.51
CA PRO A 63 -9.83 -4.76 -27.49
C PRO A 63 -11.11 -4.08 -26.98
N PRO A 64 -12.05 -3.74 -27.88
CA PRO A 64 -13.35 -3.23 -27.49
C PRO A 64 -14.21 -4.33 -26.84
N PHE A 65 -14.86 -3.98 -25.73
CA PHE A 65 -15.81 -4.84 -25.03
C PHE A 65 -17.25 -4.49 -25.44
N LYS A 66 -17.85 -5.31 -26.32
CA LYS A 66 -19.13 -5.01 -27.00
C LYS A 66 -20.39 -5.44 -26.23
N ASN A 67 -20.29 -5.67 -24.94
CA ASN A 67 -21.38 -6.11 -24.08
C ASN A 67 -22.38 -4.96 -23.78
N PRO A 68 -23.59 -5.25 -23.26
CA PRO A 68 -24.56 -4.23 -22.86
C PRO A 68 -23.96 -3.17 -21.92
N ALA A 69 -24.42 -1.93 -22.01
CA ALA A 69 -23.92 -0.82 -21.20
C ALA A 69 -23.96 -1.12 -19.69
N ALA A 70 -25.00 -1.80 -19.20
CA ALA A 70 -25.13 -2.19 -17.81
C ALA A 70 -23.95 -3.06 -17.34
N GLN A 71 -23.47 -3.99 -18.16
CA GLN A 71 -22.31 -4.84 -17.84
C GLN A 71 -21.00 -4.05 -17.82
N ILE A 72 -20.87 -3.04 -18.68
CA ILE A 72 -19.71 -2.14 -18.65
C ILE A 72 -19.69 -1.33 -17.36
N TRP A 73 -20.85 -0.85 -16.89
CA TRP A 73 -20.95 -0.14 -15.62
C TRP A 73 -20.63 -1.05 -14.42
N GLN A 74 -21.03 -2.31 -14.46
CA GLN A 74 -20.63 -3.32 -13.46
C GLN A 74 -19.12 -3.55 -13.47
N LEU A 75 -18.48 -3.66 -14.63
CA LEU A 75 -17.03 -3.72 -14.76
C LEU A 75 -16.33 -2.49 -14.19
N ILE A 76 -16.85 -1.27 -14.48
CA ILE A 76 -16.30 -0.03 -13.93
C ILE A 76 -16.39 -0.01 -12.41
N ALA A 77 -17.54 -0.41 -11.84
CA ALA A 77 -17.70 -0.52 -10.39
C ALA A 77 -16.62 -1.45 -9.78
N PHE A 78 -16.38 -2.61 -10.39
CA PHE A 78 -15.33 -3.52 -9.94
C PHE A 78 -13.92 -2.94 -10.14
N VAL A 79 -13.60 -2.38 -11.29
CA VAL A 79 -12.27 -1.75 -11.56
C VAL A 79 -12.00 -0.62 -10.56
N ARG A 80 -12.99 0.20 -10.23
CA ARG A 80 -12.87 1.23 -9.18
C ARG A 80 -12.58 0.62 -7.82
N SER A 81 -13.22 -0.50 -7.48
CA SER A 81 -12.98 -1.16 -6.21
C SER A 81 -11.55 -1.68 -6.06
N LEU A 82 -10.90 -2.06 -7.17
CA LEU A 82 -9.50 -2.52 -7.17
C LEU A 82 -8.51 -1.43 -6.72
N SER A 83 -8.80 -0.17 -7.02
CA SER A 83 -7.96 0.98 -6.68
C SER A 83 -8.55 1.86 -5.56
N ALA A 84 -9.70 1.48 -5.00
CA ALA A 84 -10.34 2.24 -3.93
C ALA A 84 -9.44 2.30 -2.68
N PRO A 85 -9.30 3.47 -2.04
CA PRO A 85 -8.62 3.58 -0.77
C PRO A 85 -9.23 2.64 0.28
N ALA A 86 -8.41 2.12 1.18
CA ALA A 86 -8.88 1.18 2.20
C ALA A 86 -9.94 1.79 3.13
N VAL A 87 -9.92 3.12 3.33
CA VAL A 87 -10.92 3.85 4.12
C VAL A 87 -12.34 3.75 3.52
N GLU A 88 -12.44 3.51 2.22
CA GLU A 88 -13.70 3.32 1.50
C GLU A 88 -14.14 1.85 1.41
N SER A 89 -13.26 0.93 1.81
CA SER A 89 -13.54 -0.50 1.74
C SER A 89 -14.27 -0.98 2.99
N ASP A 90 -15.23 -1.90 2.81
CA ASP A 90 -15.82 -2.63 3.92
C ASP A 90 -14.79 -3.64 4.43
N SER A 91 -14.33 -3.45 5.67
CA SER A 91 -13.45 -4.40 6.34
C SER A 91 -14.28 -5.31 7.25
N ILE A 92 -13.96 -6.60 7.24
CA ILE A 92 -14.65 -7.63 8.04
C ILE A 92 -14.10 -7.77 9.46
N GLY A 93 -13.11 -6.92 9.83
CA GLY A 93 -12.46 -6.97 11.14
C GLY A 93 -12.98 -5.92 12.13
N ASP A 94 -12.71 -6.14 13.41
CA ASP A 94 -12.99 -5.21 14.50
C ASP A 94 -11.88 -4.15 14.59
N VAL A 95 -12.26 -2.88 14.43
CA VAL A 95 -11.34 -1.74 14.44
C VAL A 95 -10.71 -1.53 15.83
N ARG A 96 -11.47 -1.77 16.91
CA ARG A 96 -10.98 -1.62 18.28
C ARG A 96 -9.96 -2.69 18.63
N ALA A 97 -10.30 -3.96 18.36
CA ALA A 97 -9.35 -5.06 18.51
C ALA A 97 -8.10 -4.86 17.66
N GLY A 98 -8.23 -4.36 16.43
CA GLY A 98 -7.10 -4.02 15.57
C GLY A 98 -6.20 -2.92 16.15
N ARG A 99 -6.78 -1.93 16.84
CA ARG A 99 -6.01 -0.91 17.57
C ARG A 99 -5.22 -1.52 18.73
N GLU A 100 -5.84 -2.41 19.49
CA GLU A 100 -5.18 -3.11 20.60
C GLU A 100 -4.01 -3.97 20.10
N ILE A 101 -4.16 -4.63 18.96
CA ILE A 101 -3.06 -5.38 18.32
C ILE A 101 -1.94 -4.43 17.88
N PHE A 102 -2.25 -3.30 17.24
CA PHE A 102 -1.26 -2.35 16.73
C PHE A 102 -0.37 -1.79 17.85
N PHE A 103 -0.97 -1.36 18.96
CA PHE A 103 -0.26 -0.77 20.09
C PHE A 103 0.22 -1.80 21.13
N GLY A 104 -0.21 -3.05 21.02
CA GLY A 104 0.10 -4.15 21.95
C GLY A 104 0.90 -5.26 21.29
N VAL A 105 0.29 -6.46 21.23
CA VAL A 105 0.98 -7.72 20.88
C VAL A 105 1.60 -7.72 19.48
N GLY A 106 1.05 -6.95 18.55
CA GLY A 106 1.59 -6.80 17.20
C GLY A 106 2.92 -6.05 17.15
N GLY A 107 3.19 -5.20 18.16
CA GLY A 107 4.43 -4.43 18.25
C GLY A 107 4.61 -3.39 17.13
N CYS A 108 3.54 -3.07 16.40
CA CYS A 108 3.61 -2.18 15.23
C CYS A 108 4.02 -0.76 15.64
N SER A 109 3.52 -0.29 16.78
CA SER A 109 3.82 1.03 17.33
C SER A 109 5.27 1.22 17.77
N ASN A 110 6.06 0.16 17.89
CA ASN A 110 7.50 0.29 18.18
C ASN A 110 8.26 0.96 17.03
N CYS A 111 7.73 0.83 15.80
CA CYS A 111 8.36 1.35 14.60
C CYS A 111 7.47 2.34 13.83
N HIS A 112 6.15 2.23 13.96
CA HIS A 112 5.20 3.06 13.23
C HIS A 112 4.47 4.03 14.14
N MET A 113 4.23 5.23 13.62
CA MET A 113 3.45 6.27 14.28
C MET A 113 2.05 6.36 13.66
N ILE A 114 1.04 6.59 14.50
CA ILE A 114 -0.32 7.00 14.11
C ILE A 114 -0.72 8.19 14.98
N ARG A 115 -0.98 9.33 14.36
CA ARG A 115 -1.41 10.59 15.02
C ARG A 115 -0.53 10.98 16.22
N GLY A 116 0.79 10.90 16.04
CA GLY A 116 1.77 11.24 17.06
C GLY A 116 1.99 10.17 18.13
N GLN A 117 1.29 9.03 18.07
CA GLN A 117 1.48 7.89 18.99
C GLN A 117 2.26 6.78 18.28
N GLY A 118 3.34 6.31 18.90
CA GLY A 118 4.20 5.27 18.35
C GLY A 118 5.65 5.72 18.17
N GLY A 119 6.40 4.98 17.39
CA GLY A 119 7.85 5.13 17.29
C GLY A 119 8.38 5.21 15.87
N PHE A 120 9.69 5.03 15.80
CA PHE A 120 10.52 5.05 14.60
C PHE A 120 11.23 3.70 14.45
N PRO A 121 11.79 3.36 13.29
CA PRO A 121 11.99 4.17 12.08
C PRO A 121 11.02 3.88 10.94
N GLY A 122 9.87 3.26 11.20
CA GLY A 122 8.85 2.99 10.19
C GLY A 122 8.14 4.26 9.69
N PRO A 123 7.43 4.18 8.56
CA PRO A 123 6.61 5.30 8.09
C PRO A 123 5.46 5.62 9.05
N ASP A 124 5.08 6.91 9.10
CA ASP A 124 3.84 7.36 9.71
C ASP A 124 2.65 6.75 8.94
N LEU A 125 1.72 6.15 9.68
CA LEU A 125 0.54 5.47 9.15
C LEU A 125 -0.77 6.25 9.40
N SER A 126 -0.69 7.52 9.83
CA SER A 126 -1.86 8.34 10.16
C SER A 126 -2.85 8.54 9.01
N ASP A 127 -2.39 8.40 7.76
CA ASP A 127 -3.22 8.53 6.55
C ASP A 127 -3.18 7.29 5.65
N ILE A 128 -2.75 6.17 6.19
CA ILE A 128 -2.47 4.97 5.39
C ILE A 128 -3.73 4.39 4.73
N GLY A 129 -4.88 4.50 5.39
CA GLY A 129 -6.16 4.04 4.88
C GLY A 129 -6.65 4.84 3.66
N ALA A 130 -6.31 6.12 3.57
CA ALA A 130 -6.58 6.93 2.38
C ALA A 130 -5.52 6.75 1.29
N ALA A 131 -4.27 6.43 1.67
CA ALA A 131 -3.15 6.31 0.76
C ALA A 131 -3.02 4.94 0.07
N ARG A 132 -3.65 3.89 0.62
CA ARG A 132 -3.50 2.50 0.19
C ARG A 132 -4.83 1.79 0.07
N THR A 133 -4.90 0.79 -0.85
CA THR A 133 -6.02 -0.15 -0.89
C THR A 133 -5.88 -1.18 0.24
N LEU A 134 -6.98 -1.85 0.61
CA LEU A 134 -6.95 -2.90 1.64
C LEU A 134 -6.00 -4.05 1.26
N GLU A 135 -5.96 -4.43 -0.01
CA GLU A 135 -5.04 -5.47 -0.52
C GLU A 135 -3.57 -5.02 -0.43
N GLN A 136 -3.27 -3.74 -0.70
CA GLN A 136 -1.93 -3.20 -0.53
C GLN A 136 -1.48 -3.19 0.93
N LEU A 137 -2.40 -2.89 1.87
CA LEU A 137 -2.13 -2.98 3.31
C LEU A 137 -1.83 -4.42 3.72
N ARG A 138 -2.66 -5.38 3.28
CA ARG A 138 -2.47 -6.81 3.52
C ARG A 138 -1.12 -7.29 2.99
N LYS A 139 -0.79 -6.95 1.75
CA LYS A 139 0.48 -7.33 1.12
C LYS A 139 1.68 -6.73 1.84
N ALA A 140 1.61 -5.46 2.24
CA ALA A 140 2.68 -4.82 3.01
C ALA A 140 2.90 -5.48 4.38
N LEU A 141 1.83 -5.93 5.03
CA LEU A 141 1.88 -6.65 6.31
C LEU A 141 2.47 -8.05 6.16
N LEU A 142 2.01 -8.81 5.18
CA LEU A 142 2.35 -10.25 5.06
C LEU A 142 3.61 -10.51 4.24
N THR A 143 4.00 -9.59 3.35
CA THR A 143 5.19 -9.73 2.48
C THR A 143 6.01 -8.45 2.41
N PRO A 144 6.53 -7.94 3.56
CA PRO A 144 7.21 -6.64 3.63
C PRO A 144 8.50 -6.58 2.80
N ASN A 145 9.07 -7.73 2.49
CA ASN A 145 10.29 -7.86 1.69
C ASN A 145 10.05 -7.89 0.18
N ALA A 146 8.78 -7.99 -0.30
CA ALA A 146 8.49 -8.10 -1.73
C ALA A 146 8.87 -6.84 -2.52
N ARG A 147 8.72 -5.65 -1.91
CA ARG A 147 9.12 -4.35 -2.50
C ARG A 147 9.55 -3.39 -1.40
N PRO A 148 10.76 -3.52 -0.85
CA PRO A 148 11.27 -2.57 0.13
C PRO A 148 11.32 -1.16 -0.47
N LYS A 149 10.76 -0.17 0.22
CA LYS A 149 10.85 1.23 -0.22
C LYS A 149 12.26 1.76 -0.01
N ALA A 150 12.78 2.48 -1.00
CA ALA A 150 14.13 3.07 -0.93
C ALA A 150 14.33 3.94 0.32
N ASP A 151 13.33 4.78 0.66
CA ASP A 151 13.36 5.73 1.80
C ASP A 151 13.29 5.06 3.19
N PHE A 152 13.12 3.75 3.24
CA PHE A 152 13.06 2.96 4.47
C PHE A 152 14.02 1.77 4.43
N ARG A 153 15.02 1.86 3.56
CA ARG A 153 16.04 0.84 3.42
C ARG A 153 16.96 0.86 4.64
N PRO A 154 17.18 -0.28 5.31
CA PRO A 154 18.10 -0.35 6.44
C PRO A 154 19.51 0.07 5.99
N VAL A 155 20.20 0.81 6.83
CA VAL A 155 21.55 1.27 6.56
C VAL A 155 22.38 1.27 7.84
N ALA A 156 23.65 0.91 7.71
CA ALA A 156 24.67 1.11 8.71
C ALA A 156 25.82 1.93 8.12
N ALA A 157 26.22 2.98 8.80
CA ALA A 157 27.37 3.80 8.46
C ALA A 157 28.45 3.67 9.53
N ILE A 158 29.67 3.30 9.13
CA ILE A 158 30.87 3.35 9.97
C ILE A 158 31.54 4.68 9.68
N LEU A 159 31.76 5.48 10.70
CA LEU A 159 32.42 6.78 10.62
C LEU A 159 33.94 6.61 10.70
N ARG A 160 34.69 7.60 10.21
CA ARG A 160 36.18 7.59 10.24
C ARG A 160 36.75 7.70 11.65
N ASP A 161 35.97 8.22 12.61
CA ASP A 161 36.32 8.24 14.03
C ASP A 161 36.06 6.91 14.75
N GLY A 162 35.55 5.89 14.03
CA GLY A 162 35.20 4.57 14.57
C GLY A 162 33.75 4.47 15.07
N GLY A 163 32.97 5.55 15.06
CA GLY A 163 31.56 5.55 15.41
C GLY A 163 30.73 4.73 14.41
N GLU A 164 29.61 4.17 14.88
CA GLU A 164 28.64 3.49 14.01
C GLU A 164 27.25 4.07 14.20
N ILE A 165 26.57 4.36 13.09
CA ILE A 165 25.17 4.82 13.06
C ILE A 165 24.35 3.82 12.25
N ARG A 166 23.25 3.35 12.85
CA ARG A 166 22.32 2.39 12.24
C ARG A 166 20.90 2.96 12.21
N GLY A 167 20.17 2.68 11.15
CA GLY A 167 18.79 3.12 11.00
C GLY A 167 18.23 2.82 9.63
N VAL A 168 17.35 3.71 9.15
CA VAL A 168 16.86 3.70 7.77
C VAL A 168 17.38 4.90 6.99
N ALA A 169 17.77 4.68 5.75
CA ALA A 169 18.20 5.76 4.86
C ALA A 169 16.98 6.63 4.51
N ARG A 170 17.08 7.94 4.79
CA ARG A 170 16.07 8.95 4.43
C ARG A 170 16.49 9.73 3.18
N SER A 171 17.78 9.84 2.99
CA SER A 171 18.40 10.40 1.78
C SER A 171 19.77 9.75 1.56
N SER A 172 20.17 9.61 0.32
CA SER A 172 21.50 9.12 -0.02
C SER A 172 21.92 9.73 -1.36
N THR A 173 23.02 10.45 -1.34
CA THR A 173 23.65 11.05 -2.50
C THR A 173 25.14 10.69 -2.53
N ASN A 174 25.87 11.12 -3.55
CA ASN A 174 27.32 10.95 -3.57
C ASN A 174 28.05 11.79 -2.50
N TYR A 175 27.37 12.77 -1.90
CA TYR A 175 27.98 13.75 -0.98
C TYR A 175 27.45 13.63 0.45
N SER A 176 26.26 13.07 0.65
CA SER A 176 25.60 13.05 1.94
C SER A 176 24.73 11.81 2.14
N LEU A 177 24.60 11.40 3.39
CA LEU A 177 23.74 10.31 3.83
C LEU A 177 22.90 10.76 5.04
N GLY A 178 21.58 10.71 4.90
CA GLY A 178 20.64 10.94 6.01
C GLY A 178 20.16 9.61 6.57
N ILE A 179 20.39 9.36 7.86
CA ILE A 179 19.95 8.15 8.58
C ILE A 179 19.00 8.54 9.69
N LEU A 180 17.80 7.96 9.70
CA LEU A 180 16.88 8.04 10.83
C LEU A 180 17.09 6.81 11.71
N ASP A 181 17.52 7.02 12.94
CA ASP A 181 17.76 5.93 13.89
C ASP A 181 16.46 5.46 14.60
N ALA A 182 16.58 4.38 15.39
CA ALA A 182 15.44 3.81 16.11
C ALA A 182 14.86 4.71 17.20
N ARG A 183 15.58 5.77 17.60
CA ARG A 183 15.11 6.78 18.57
C ARG A 183 14.45 7.98 17.92
N GLY A 184 14.38 7.99 16.57
CA GLY A 184 13.81 9.08 15.80
C GLY A 184 14.77 10.25 15.58
N GLN A 185 16.06 10.08 15.86
CA GLN A 185 17.08 11.09 15.58
C GLN A 185 17.52 10.96 14.12
N LEU A 186 17.48 12.09 13.41
CA LEU A 186 18.00 12.20 12.06
C LEU A 186 19.49 12.61 12.10
N HIS A 187 20.34 11.72 11.61
CA HIS A 187 21.78 11.96 11.42
C HIS A 187 22.03 12.36 9.98
N LEU A 188 22.53 13.56 9.77
CA LEU A 188 22.95 14.07 8.47
C LEU A 188 24.48 13.98 8.37
N LEU A 189 24.95 13.04 7.57
CA LEU A 189 26.38 12.73 7.44
C LEU A 189 26.90 13.24 6.11
N SER A 190 28.05 13.92 6.11
CA SER A 190 28.84 14.15 4.89
C SER A 190 29.64 12.89 4.57
N MET A 191 29.77 12.52 3.29
CA MET A 191 30.45 11.29 2.87
C MET A 191 31.96 11.30 3.16
N ASP A 192 32.57 12.46 3.39
CA ASP A 192 33.93 12.57 3.88
C ASP A 192 34.13 12.10 5.33
N GLN A 193 33.06 12.16 6.16
CA GLN A 193 33.04 11.62 7.52
C GLN A 193 32.83 10.11 7.57
N VAL A 194 32.33 9.52 6.48
CA VAL A 194 31.94 8.11 6.41
C VAL A 194 33.09 7.27 5.86
N GLN A 195 33.44 6.20 6.58
CA GLN A 195 34.42 5.20 6.13
C GLN A 195 33.75 4.13 5.27
N LYS A 196 32.55 3.65 5.71
CA LYS A 196 31.83 2.57 5.04
C LYS A 196 30.32 2.73 5.21
N VAL A 197 29.57 2.49 4.13
CA VAL A 197 28.11 2.39 4.14
C VAL A 197 27.69 0.97 3.75
N THR A 198 26.78 0.37 4.51
CA THR A 198 26.20 -0.94 4.19
C THR A 198 24.70 -0.83 4.18
N PHE A 199 24.07 -1.12 3.05
CA PHE A 199 22.61 -1.15 2.92
C PHE A 199 22.09 -2.58 3.13
N GLY A 200 21.07 -2.72 3.98
CA GLY A 200 20.36 -3.98 4.16
C GLY A 200 19.52 -4.35 2.94
N ALA A 201 19.42 -5.64 2.67
CA ALA A 201 18.60 -6.17 1.56
C ALA A 201 17.12 -6.36 1.95
N LYS A 202 16.83 -6.54 3.25
CA LYS A 202 15.50 -6.82 3.78
C LYS A 202 14.92 -5.61 4.50
N SER A 203 13.60 -5.52 4.55
CA SER A 203 12.86 -4.56 5.39
C SER A 203 13.19 -4.79 6.88
N LEU A 204 13.13 -3.72 7.69
CA LEU A 204 13.13 -3.84 9.16
C LEU A 204 11.78 -4.37 9.69
N MET A 205 10.72 -4.27 8.90
CA MET A 205 9.42 -4.81 9.26
C MET A 205 9.49 -6.34 9.29
N PRO A 206 9.08 -7.00 10.39
CA PRO A 206 9.04 -8.45 10.50
C PRO A 206 8.20 -9.08 9.37
N ASP A 207 8.61 -10.23 8.87
CA ASP A 207 7.93 -10.99 7.80
C ASP A 207 7.19 -12.23 8.31
N ASP A 208 7.00 -12.33 9.62
CA ASP A 208 6.44 -13.48 10.31
C ASP A 208 5.03 -13.25 10.92
N TYR A 209 4.36 -12.16 10.57
CA TYR A 209 3.03 -11.84 11.12
C TYR A 209 1.98 -12.92 10.84
N SER A 210 2.08 -13.64 9.72
CA SER A 210 1.20 -14.79 9.42
C SER A 210 1.35 -15.97 10.38
N ARG A 211 2.46 -16.02 11.15
CA ARG A 211 2.71 -17.04 12.20
C ARG A 211 2.42 -16.51 13.60
N ARG A 212 2.53 -15.19 13.80
CA ARG A 212 2.37 -14.53 15.11
C ARG A 212 0.94 -14.13 15.41
N LEU A 213 0.16 -13.85 14.36
CA LEU A 213 -1.22 -13.41 14.46
C LEU A 213 -2.14 -14.43 13.77
N THR A 214 -3.30 -14.66 14.34
CA THR A 214 -4.37 -15.43 13.71
C THR A 214 -4.93 -14.68 12.50
N SER A 215 -5.64 -15.38 11.62
CA SER A 215 -6.30 -14.75 10.48
C SER A 215 -7.27 -13.64 10.92
N GLN A 216 -8.02 -13.85 12.03
CA GLN A 216 -8.93 -12.84 12.55
C GLN A 216 -8.21 -11.61 13.10
N GLU A 217 -7.09 -11.78 13.77
CA GLU A 217 -6.26 -10.66 14.25
C GLU A 217 -5.67 -9.85 13.10
N ILE A 218 -5.28 -10.51 12.01
CA ILE A 218 -4.85 -9.83 10.78
C ILE A 218 -5.99 -9.00 10.19
N GLU A 219 -7.22 -9.55 10.10
CA GLU A 219 -8.39 -8.80 9.63
C GLU A 219 -8.70 -7.60 10.55
N ASN A 220 -8.64 -7.79 11.87
CA ASN A 220 -8.84 -6.70 12.84
C ASN A 220 -7.79 -5.59 12.67
N LEU A 221 -6.51 -5.95 12.51
CA LEU A 221 -5.44 -4.99 12.28
C LEU A 221 -5.64 -4.22 10.97
N LEU A 222 -6.02 -4.91 9.90
CA LEU A 222 -6.34 -4.29 8.61
C LEU A 222 -7.56 -3.37 8.70
N ALA A 223 -8.59 -3.76 9.47
CA ALA A 223 -9.73 -2.92 9.77
C ALA A 223 -9.32 -1.62 10.47
N PHE A 224 -8.45 -1.70 11.47
CA PHE A 224 -7.92 -0.51 12.15
C PHE A 224 -7.10 0.38 11.20
N LEU A 225 -6.17 -0.19 10.44
CA LEU A 225 -5.33 0.56 9.50
C LEU A 225 -6.15 1.19 8.37
N SER A 226 -7.18 0.52 7.89
CA SER A 226 -8.06 1.06 6.85
C SER A 226 -8.79 2.34 7.29
N ARG A 227 -9.03 2.53 8.57
CA ARG A 227 -9.70 3.71 9.12
C ARG A 227 -8.76 4.88 9.43
N GLN A 228 -7.44 4.73 9.19
CA GLN A 228 -6.49 5.81 9.40
C GLN A 228 -6.51 6.77 8.21
N SER A 229 -7.17 7.92 8.39
CA SER A 229 -7.20 9.03 7.44
C SER A 229 -7.26 10.35 8.17
N ILE A 230 -6.40 11.31 7.80
CA ILE A 230 -6.38 12.66 8.36
C ILE A 230 -7.50 13.56 7.78
N ASN A 231 -8.00 13.22 6.58
CA ASN A 231 -9.04 13.98 5.88
C ASN A 231 -10.45 13.41 6.09
N ARG A 232 -10.72 12.68 7.16
CA ARG A 232 -12.08 12.26 7.48
C ARG A 232 -12.91 13.53 7.74
N ARG A 233 -13.68 13.97 6.73
CA ARG A 233 -14.87 14.77 7.01
C ARG A 233 -15.74 13.89 7.88
N THR A 234 -15.86 14.23 9.15
CA THR A 234 -16.94 13.72 10.02
C THR A 234 -18.23 14.18 9.37
N THR A 235 -18.88 13.32 8.60
CA THR A 235 -20.31 13.44 8.35
C THR A 235 -20.96 13.05 9.67
N GLU A 236 -21.27 14.04 10.50
CA GLU A 236 -22.28 13.98 11.53
C GLU A 236 -23.66 13.70 10.88
#